data_f6a3c5053ad27b3b9900e8def20346ea
#
_entry.id   f6a3c5053ad27b3b9900e8def20346ea
#
_cell.length_a   1.000
_cell.length_b   1.000
_cell.length_c   1.000
_cell.angle_alpha   90.00
_cell.angle_beta   90.00
_cell.angle_gamma   90.00
#
_symmetry.space_group_name_H-M   'P 1'
#
loop_
_entity.id
_entity.type
_entity.pdbx_description
1 polymer ?
#
loop_
_entity_poly.entity_id
_entity_poly.type
_entity_poly.pdbx_seq_one_letter_code
_entity_poly.pdbx_strand_id
1 'polypeptide(L)'
;HVYFIWNARILADQAAGRQNIGPALVSGFPYDGAWQEDDAPKQLHQTIAGNGARFTVALFDNMIIRDAHLSRKMIMDLYRSFLEWVLADPHVGVITKSKKPSILQELPEIQGLMAEAEATGRWINLTDVFGRLPSDASRAADISVGIGISTAASEAVAAGGRAIHCDLPAMRSHPFYQWGYEKVVFDNLDRMMNALKRYMADPASEPGLGDFSSAMGQIDPFCDGKAGERIGSYIANLLQSFDSGLNRDQAIQKANEDYALKWGQENVRQ
;
A
#
# COMPACT_ATOMS: atom_id res chain seq x y z
N HIS A 1 -10.10 -11.24 22.83
CA HIS A 1 -9.51 -10.19 22.01
C HIS A 1 -10.58 -9.61 21.10
N VAL A 2 -10.50 -8.33 20.75
CA VAL A 2 -11.33 -7.66 19.75
C VAL A 2 -10.41 -7.33 18.57
N TYR A 3 -10.88 -7.58 17.36
CA TYR A 3 -10.10 -7.33 16.13
C TYR A 3 -10.73 -6.19 15.35
N PHE A 4 -9.89 -5.27 14.88
CA PHE A 4 -10.29 -4.29 13.88
C PHE A 4 -9.82 -4.79 12.51
N ILE A 5 -10.74 -4.88 11.57
CA ILE A 5 -10.50 -5.37 10.21
C ILE A 5 -10.94 -4.32 9.20
N TRP A 6 -10.26 -4.25 8.07
CA TRP A 6 -10.59 -3.26 7.05
C TRP A 6 -11.95 -3.51 6.42
N ASN A 7 -12.24 -4.77 6.15
CA ASN A 7 -13.50 -5.23 5.55
C ASN A 7 -13.84 -6.65 6.02
N ALA A 8 -15.10 -7.03 5.80
CA ALA A 8 -15.60 -8.34 6.23
C ALA A 8 -14.92 -9.54 5.52
N ARG A 9 -14.30 -9.35 4.37
CA ARG A 9 -13.59 -10.41 3.63
C ARG A 9 -12.38 -10.93 4.39
N ILE A 10 -11.64 -10.05 5.07
CA ILE A 10 -10.49 -10.46 5.91
C ILE A 10 -10.92 -11.51 6.93
N LEU A 11 -12.13 -11.39 7.48
CA LEU A 11 -12.66 -12.38 8.42
C LEU A 11 -12.87 -13.75 7.78
N ALA A 12 -13.39 -13.77 6.55
CA ALA A 12 -13.59 -15.01 5.79
C ALA A 12 -12.26 -15.69 5.46
N ASP A 13 -11.26 -14.93 5.06
CA ASP A 13 -9.91 -15.42 4.74
C ASP A 13 -9.22 -16.00 6.00
N GLN A 14 -9.39 -15.35 7.16
CA GLN A 14 -8.84 -15.83 8.44
C GLN A 14 -9.58 -17.07 8.95
N ALA A 15 -10.89 -17.13 8.79
CA ALA A 15 -11.70 -18.31 9.14
C ALA A 15 -11.29 -19.52 8.26
N ALA A 16 -11.04 -19.31 6.98
CA ALA A 16 -10.51 -20.32 6.07
C ALA A 16 -9.12 -20.84 6.52
N GLY A 17 -8.30 -19.95 7.13
CA GLY A 17 -7.03 -20.29 7.77
C GLY A 17 -7.16 -20.97 9.14
N ARG A 18 -8.38 -21.32 9.58
CA ARG A 18 -8.68 -21.93 10.90
C ARG A 18 -8.24 -21.07 12.09
N GLN A 19 -8.16 -19.78 11.94
CA GLN A 19 -7.91 -18.87 13.05
C GLN A 19 -9.23 -18.63 13.81
N ASN A 20 -9.21 -18.89 15.11
CA ASN A 20 -10.36 -18.57 15.98
C ASN A 20 -10.29 -17.09 16.35
N ILE A 21 -11.07 -16.27 15.65
CA ILE A 21 -11.13 -14.82 15.88
C ILE A 21 -12.34 -14.54 16.74
N GLY A 22 -12.11 -13.80 17.84
CA GLY A 22 -13.19 -13.24 18.65
C GLY A 22 -13.96 -12.15 17.90
N PRO A 23 -14.72 -11.31 18.59
CA PRO A 23 -15.47 -10.23 17.94
C PRO A 23 -14.58 -9.39 17.04
N ALA A 24 -15.04 -9.17 15.82
CA ALA A 24 -14.33 -8.35 14.81
C ALA A 24 -15.19 -7.16 14.38
N LEU A 25 -14.55 -6.01 14.26
CA LEU A 25 -15.17 -4.75 13.87
C LEU A 25 -14.61 -4.30 12.53
N VAL A 26 -15.48 -4.09 11.57
CA VAL A 26 -15.10 -3.52 10.28
C VAL A 26 -14.86 -2.03 10.48
N SER A 27 -13.60 -1.61 10.45
CA SER A 27 -13.21 -0.22 10.71
C SER A 27 -12.92 0.59 9.45
N GLY A 28 -12.72 -0.07 8.31
CA GLY A 28 -12.15 0.56 7.13
C GLY A 28 -10.63 0.57 7.15
N PHE A 29 -10.02 1.22 6.16
CA PHE A 29 -8.58 1.28 6.00
C PHE A 29 -7.96 2.29 6.97
N PRO A 30 -7.04 1.88 7.89
CA PRO A 30 -6.64 2.72 9.03
C PRO A 30 -5.78 3.93 8.66
N TYR A 31 -5.28 4.01 7.44
CA TYR A 31 -4.46 5.13 6.95
C TYR A 31 -5.25 6.13 6.10
N ASP A 32 -6.55 5.97 5.99
CA ASP A 32 -7.43 6.79 5.16
C ASP A 32 -7.50 8.27 5.59
N GLY A 33 -7.24 8.58 6.86
CA GLY A 33 -7.17 9.95 7.39
C GLY A 33 -5.77 10.59 7.36
N ALA A 34 -4.73 9.85 6.96
CA ALA A 34 -3.35 10.34 7.01
C ALA A 34 -2.97 11.23 5.81
N TRP A 35 -3.85 11.40 4.82
CA TRP A 35 -3.59 12.16 3.58
C TRP A 35 -3.94 13.64 3.69
N GLN A 36 -3.76 14.22 4.85
CA GLN A 36 -4.02 15.64 5.09
C GLN A 36 -3.01 16.50 4.32
N GLU A 37 -3.34 17.77 4.17
CA GLU A 37 -2.56 18.76 3.42
C GLU A 37 -1.13 18.87 3.94
N ASP A 38 -0.23 18.08 3.35
CA ASP A 38 1.21 18.14 3.56
C ASP A 38 1.87 18.54 2.23
N ASP A 39 2.71 19.56 2.26
CA ASP A 39 3.49 20.03 1.11
C ASP A 39 4.64 19.08 0.74
N ALA A 40 4.92 18.09 1.53
CA ALA A 40 6.04 17.18 1.33
C ALA A 40 5.98 16.38 0.02
N PRO A 41 4.83 15.81 -0.41
CA PRO A 41 4.74 15.17 -1.73
C PRO A 41 5.04 16.14 -2.86
N LYS A 42 4.57 17.39 -2.75
CA LYS A 42 4.83 18.43 -3.75
C LYS A 42 6.30 18.80 -3.83
N GLN A 43 6.96 18.96 -2.68
CA GLN A 43 8.41 19.23 -2.62
C GLN A 43 9.20 18.07 -3.21
N LEU A 44 8.79 16.83 -2.92
CA LEU A 44 9.42 15.64 -3.45
C LEU A 44 9.31 15.58 -4.98
N HIS A 45 8.10 15.83 -5.51
CA HIS A 45 7.87 15.94 -6.95
C HIS A 45 8.72 17.03 -7.58
N GLN A 46 8.76 18.24 -7.00
CA GLN A 46 9.58 19.34 -7.51
C GLN A 46 11.06 19.01 -7.52
N THR A 47 11.56 18.31 -6.49
CA THR A 47 12.97 17.90 -6.43
C THR A 47 13.33 16.96 -7.57
N ILE A 48 12.52 15.92 -7.81
CA ILE A 48 12.81 14.92 -8.83
C ILE A 48 12.61 15.49 -10.25
N ALA A 49 11.60 16.33 -10.45
CA ALA A 49 11.34 17.03 -11.69
C ALA A 49 12.44 18.05 -12.01
N GLY A 50 12.97 18.75 -10.99
CA GLY A 50 14.10 19.68 -11.13
C GLY A 50 15.38 19.00 -11.63
N ASN A 51 15.52 17.69 -11.46
CA ASN A 51 16.62 16.88 -12.01
C ASN A 51 16.30 16.25 -13.39
N GLY A 52 15.21 16.68 -14.05
CA GLY A 52 14.87 16.33 -15.42
C GLY A 52 13.80 15.25 -15.57
N ALA A 53 13.34 14.62 -14.49
CA ALA A 53 12.27 13.63 -14.58
C ALA A 53 10.95 14.28 -15.06
N ARG A 54 10.28 13.60 -16.00
CA ARG A 54 8.95 13.94 -16.51
C ARG A 54 7.92 12.86 -16.20
N PHE A 55 8.40 11.71 -15.79
CA PHE A 55 7.61 10.58 -15.34
C PHE A 55 8.25 10.00 -14.09
N THR A 56 7.48 9.90 -13.02
CA THR A 56 7.96 9.46 -11.72
C THR A 56 7.20 8.22 -11.25
N VAL A 57 7.93 7.23 -10.78
CA VAL A 57 7.37 6.00 -10.18
C VAL A 57 7.66 5.99 -8.69
N ALA A 58 6.62 5.76 -7.87
CA ALA A 58 6.81 5.38 -6.47
C ALA A 58 6.98 3.85 -6.37
N LEU A 59 8.08 3.40 -5.79
CA LEU A 59 8.44 1.99 -5.72
C LEU A 59 8.41 1.50 -4.28
N PHE A 60 7.61 0.46 -4.03
CA PHE A 60 7.44 -0.15 -2.71
C PHE A 60 7.93 -1.59 -2.71
N ASP A 61 8.81 -1.89 -1.80
CA ASP A 61 9.27 -3.25 -1.57
C ASP A 61 8.45 -3.99 -0.48
N ASN A 62 8.86 -5.19 -0.19
CA ASN A 62 8.37 -6.00 0.90
C ASN A 62 9.56 -6.66 1.62
N MET A 63 9.31 -7.20 2.82
CA MET A 63 10.36 -7.87 3.58
C MET A 63 10.94 -9.07 2.82
N ILE A 64 12.27 -9.19 2.83
CA ILE A 64 12.96 -10.41 2.46
C ILE A 64 12.82 -11.39 3.64
N ILE A 65 11.94 -12.35 3.50
CA ILE A 65 11.70 -13.38 4.51
C ILE A 65 12.14 -14.71 3.89
N ARG A 66 12.98 -15.46 4.62
CA ARG A 66 13.37 -16.81 4.22
C ARG A 66 12.10 -17.66 4.12
N ASP A 67 11.97 -18.40 3.03
CA ASP A 67 10.81 -19.26 2.74
C ASP A 67 9.48 -18.51 2.52
N ALA A 68 9.51 -17.19 2.28
CA ALA A 68 8.35 -16.43 1.88
C ALA A 68 8.08 -16.50 0.37
N HIS A 69 6.88 -16.10 -0.04
CA HIS A 69 6.47 -16.08 -1.45
C HIS A 69 7.36 -15.16 -2.31
N LEU A 70 7.89 -14.08 -1.73
CA LEU A 70 8.80 -13.15 -2.40
C LEU A 70 10.24 -13.51 -2.10
N SER A 71 10.95 -14.03 -3.10
CA SER A 71 12.36 -14.34 -2.96
C SER A 71 13.20 -13.05 -3.03
N ARG A 72 14.41 -13.10 -2.41
CA ARG A 72 15.41 -12.04 -2.53
C ARG A 72 15.71 -11.69 -4.00
N LYS A 73 15.76 -12.69 -4.87
CA LYS A 73 15.99 -12.49 -6.30
C LYS A 73 14.90 -11.64 -6.95
N MET A 74 13.62 -11.89 -6.64
CA MET A 74 12.50 -11.12 -7.20
C MET A 74 12.58 -9.64 -6.80
N ILE A 75 12.91 -9.37 -5.54
CA ILE A 75 13.08 -7.99 -5.05
C ILE A 75 14.28 -7.33 -5.74
N MET A 76 15.40 -8.03 -5.83
CA MET A 76 16.60 -7.55 -6.51
C MET A 76 16.34 -7.24 -8.00
N ASP A 77 15.66 -8.14 -8.71
CA ASP A 77 15.35 -7.96 -10.14
C ASP A 77 14.43 -6.75 -10.35
N LEU A 78 13.44 -6.56 -9.46
CA LEU A 78 12.58 -5.37 -9.50
C LEU A 78 13.41 -4.09 -9.36
N TYR A 79 14.22 -3.98 -8.31
CA TYR A 79 15.07 -2.80 -8.11
C TYR A 79 16.01 -2.56 -9.27
N ARG A 80 16.67 -3.61 -9.76
CA ARG A 80 17.58 -3.51 -10.89
C ARG A 80 16.89 -2.96 -12.14
N SER A 81 15.70 -3.45 -12.47
CA SER A 81 14.95 -2.98 -13.64
C SER A 81 14.63 -1.50 -13.58
N PHE A 82 14.27 -0.97 -12.41
CA PHE A 82 14.01 0.46 -12.25
C PHE A 82 15.28 1.30 -12.20
N LEU A 83 16.35 0.81 -11.56
CA LEU A 83 17.65 1.48 -11.56
C LEU A 83 18.21 1.62 -12.97
N GLU A 84 18.21 0.53 -13.74
CA GLU A 84 18.63 0.54 -15.15
C GLU A 84 17.76 1.48 -15.98
N TRP A 85 16.45 1.55 -15.73
CA TRP A 85 15.56 2.47 -16.46
C TRP A 85 15.87 3.94 -16.13
N VAL A 86 16.08 4.32 -14.88
CA VAL A 86 16.46 5.68 -14.47
C VAL A 86 17.81 6.09 -15.09
N LEU A 87 18.77 5.16 -15.17
CA LEU A 87 20.08 5.43 -15.76
C LEU A 87 20.01 5.55 -17.30
N ALA A 88 19.15 4.75 -17.95
CA ALA A 88 19.01 4.74 -19.41
C ALA A 88 18.16 5.90 -19.94
N ASP A 89 17.18 6.40 -19.16
CA ASP A 89 16.26 7.44 -19.61
C ASP A 89 16.30 8.66 -18.66
N PRO A 90 16.78 9.84 -19.14
CA PRO A 90 16.90 11.04 -18.31
C PRO A 90 15.54 11.64 -17.89
N HIS A 91 14.42 11.16 -18.44
CA HIS A 91 13.10 11.64 -18.11
C HIS A 91 12.37 10.78 -17.06
N VAL A 92 13.00 9.70 -16.60
CA VAL A 92 12.45 8.82 -15.57
C VAL A 92 13.00 9.14 -14.20
N GLY A 93 12.12 9.23 -13.22
CA GLY A 93 12.46 9.34 -11.82
C GLY A 93 11.79 8.23 -10.99
N VAL A 94 12.42 7.86 -9.88
CA VAL A 94 11.91 6.86 -8.93
C VAL A 94 12.04 7.36 -7.52
N ILE A 95 10.96 7.25 -6.76
CA ILE A 95 10.92 7.49 -5.32
C ILE A 95 10.69 6.14 -4.64
N THR A 96 11.66 5.67 -3.86
CA THR A 96 11.49 4.42 -3.13
C THR A 96 11.08 4.66 -1.70
N LYS A 97 10.13 3.88 -1.21
CA LYS A 97 9.80 3.79 0.21
C LYS A 97 9.90 2.32 0.61
N SER A 98 11.09 1.96 1.08
CA SER A 98 11.34 0.60 1.57
C SER A 98 10.57 0.33 2.86
N LYS A 99 10.04 -0.88 3.00
CA LYS A 99 9.38 -1.33 4.23
C LYS A 99 10.33 -1.29 5.43
N LYS A 100 11.61 -1.61 5.20
CA LYS A 100 12.70 -1.44 6.14
C LYS A 100 13.96 -0.98 5.40
N PRO A 101 14.66 0.06 5.84
CA PRO A 101 15.89 0.53 5.18
C PRO A 101 16.96 -0.56 5.03
N SER A 102 16.99 -1.54 5.95
CA SER A 102 17.94 -2.65 5.90
C SER A 102 17.75 -3.58 4.69
N ILE A 103 16.57 -3.61 4.06
CA ILE A 103 16.31 -4.45 2.88
C ILE A 103 17.27 -4.12 1.75
N LEU A 104 17.50 -2.83 1.50
CA LEU A 104 18.44 -2.39 0.46
C LEU A 104 19.88 -2.79 0.79
N GLN A 105 20.26 -2.83 2.07
CA GLN A 105 21.60 -3.29 2.51
C GLN A 105 21.81 -4.78 2.28
N GLU A 106 20.73 -5.57 2.23
CA GLU A 106 20.76 -7.00 1.93
C GLU A 106 20.95 -7.30 0.43
N LEU A 107 21.04 -6.27 -0.42
CA LEU A 107 21.16 -6.36 -1.88
C LEU A 107 22.48 -5.75 -2.38
N PRO A 108 23.66 -6.27 -1.99
CA PRO A 108 24.96 -5.70 -2.37
C PRO A 108 25.18 -5.66 -3.88
N GLU A 109 24.53 -6.54 -4.66
CA GLU A 109 24.69 -6.63 -6.12
C GLU A 109 24.15 -5.41 -6.88
N ILE A 110 23.29 -4.61 -6.26
CA ILE A 110 22.69 -3.42 -6.89
C ILE A 110 23.18 -2.11 -6.27
N GLN A 111 24.05 -2.15 -5.26
CA GLN A 111 24.50 -0.94 -4.55
C GLN A 111 25.24 0.03 -5.48
N GLY A 112 26.06 -0.49 -6.42
CA GLY A 112 26.73 0.34 -7.41
C GLY A 112 25.73 1.09 -8.31
N LEU A 113 24.77 0.36 -8.88
CA LEU A 113 23.72 0.95 -9.71
C LEU A 113 22.85 1.95 -8.90
N MET A 114 22.61 1.67 -7.63
CA MET A 114 21.84 2.56 -6.77
C MET A 114 22.58 3.87 -6.53
N ALA A 115 23.87 3.83 -6.23
CA ALA A 115 24.70 5.02 -6.05
C ALA A 115 24.77 5.86 -7.34
N GLU A 116 24.88 5.22 -8.51
CA GLU A 116 24.84 5.90 -9.80
C GLU A 116 23.47 6.57 -10.06
N ALA A 117 22.37 5.87 -9.77
CA ALA A 117 21.03 6.42 -9.94
C ALA A 117 20.75 7.58 -8.96
N GLU A 118 21.16 7.47 -7.70
CA GLU A 118 21.07 8.54 -6.69
C GLU A 118 21.86 9.78 -7.12
N ALA A 119 23.05 9.59 -7.69
CA ALA A 119 23.89 10.70 -8.19
C ALA A 119 23.20 11.50 -9.31
N THR A 120 22.23 10.93 -10.03
CA THR A 120 21.42 11.66 -11.01
C THR A 120 20.42 12.64 -10.37
N GLY A 121 20.14 12.53 -9.07
CA GLY A 121 19.07 13.23 -8.38
C GLY A 121 17.66 12.77 -8.76
N ARG A 122 17.52 11.75 -9.61
CA ARG A 122 16.24 11.20 -10.08
C ARG A 122 15.87 9.89 -9.40
N TRP A 123 16.71 9.39 -8.51
CA TRP A 123 16.41 8.29 -7.60
C TRP A 123 16.45 8.81 -6.18
N ILE A 124 15.33 8.72 -5.45
CA ILE A 124 15.23 9.19 -4.07
C ILE A 124 14.81 8.05 -3.18
N ASN A 125 15.63 7.74 -2.17
CA ASN A 125 15.30 6.77 -1.13
C ASN A 125 14.70 7.47 0.09
N LEU A 126 13.44 7.18 0.40
CA LEU A 126 12.81 7.64 1.64
C LEU A 126 13.14 6.68 2.78
N THR A 127 14.18 7.01 3.54
CA THR A 127 14.71 6.16 4.63
C THR A 127 14.03 6.39 5.97
N ASP A 128 13.29 7.49 6.14
CA ASP A 128 12.54 7.75 7.36
C ASP A 128 11.35 6.78 7.45
N VAL A 129 11.43 5.86 8.43
CA VAL A 129 10.43 4.80 8.61
C VAL A 129 9.14 5.33 9.21
N PHE A 130 9.20 6.38 10.03
CA PHE A 130 8.08 6.88 10.81
C PHE A 130 7.54 8.23 10.34
N GLY A 131 8.36 9.04 9.68
CA GLY A 131 8.00 10.40 9.27
C GLY A 131 7.42 10.51 7.85
N ARG A 132 7.47 9.42 7.06
CA ARG A 132 6.95 9.40 5.68
C ARG A 132 6.15 8.13 5.42
N LEU A 133 4.94 8.30 4.91
CA LEU A 133 4.06 7.20 4.52
C LEU A 133 4.28 6.80 3.05
N PRO A 134 3.88 5.60 2.63
CA PRO A 134 3.83 5.23 1.21
C PRO A 134 2.99 6.21 0.38
N SER A 135 1.91 6.76 0.94
CA SER A 135 1.08 7.78 0.30
C SER A 135 1.85 9.06 -0.05
N ASP A 136 2.88 9.44 0.72
CA ASP A 136 3.70 10.62 0.39
C ASP A 136 4.49 10.41 -0.90
N ALA A 137 5.10 9.24 -1.07
CA ALA A 137 5.78 8.87 -2.30
C ALA A 137 4.81 8.75 -3.48
N SER A 138 3.62 8.14 -3.24
CA SER A 138 2.58 7.96 -4.27
C SER A 138 2.03 9.28 -4.79
N ARG A 139 1.78 10.24 -3.90
CA ARG A 139 1.26 11.57 -4.25
C ARG A 139 2.30 12.43 -4.98
N ALA A 140 3.58 12.07 -4.89
CA ALA A 140 4.67 12.71 -5.61
C ALA A 140 4.96 12.05 -6.97
N ALA A 141 4.31 10.93 -7.30
CA ALA A 141 4.57 10.12 -8.46
C ALA A 141 3.36 10.02 -9.41
N ASP A 142 3.60 9.72 -10.67
CA ASP A 142 2.56 9.50 -11.69
C ASP A 142 1.89 8.13 -11.51
N ILE A 143 2.66 7.14 -11.06
CA ILE A 143 2.18 5.79 -10.78
C ILE A 143 3.02 5.13 -9.67
N SER A 144 2.40 4.26 -8.91
CA SER A 144 3.07 3.47 -7.87
C SER A 144 3.22 2.01 -8.29
N VAL A 145 4.27 1.36 -7.83
CA VAL A 145 4.51 -0.07 -8.02
C VAL A 145 4.87 -0.71 -6.69
N GLY A 146 4.09 -1.69 -6.26
CA GLY A 146 4.39 -2.50 -5.07
C GLY A 146 4.73 -3.94 -5.45
N ILE A 147 5.81 -4.51 -4.88
CA ILE A 147 6.13 -5.92 -5.12
C ILE A 147 5.20 -6.84 -4.33
N GLY A 148 4.71 -7.87 -4.98
CA GLY A 148 3.65 -8.76 -4.47
C GLY A 148 2.31 -8.05 -4.40
N ILE A 149 1.37 -8.62 -3.64
CA ILE A 149 0.13 -7.91 -3.30
C ILE A 149 0.44 -6.97 -2.14
N SER A 150 0.55 -5.69 -2.44
CA SER A 150 1.10 -4.67 -1.55
C SER A 150 0.01 -3.76 -0.96
N THR A 151 0.01 -3.61 0.36
CA THR A 151 -0.81 -2.62 1.05
C THR A 151 -0.46 -1.19 0.63
N ALA A 152 0.84 -0.90 0.43
CA ALA A 152 1.29 0.41 0.00
C ALA A 152 0.76 0.81 -1.39
N ALA A 153 0.63 -0.16 -2.32
CA ALA A 153 0.00 0.08 -3.61
C ALA A 153 -1.52 0.34 -3.47
N SER A 154 -2.20 -0.35 -2.54
CA SER A 154 -3.61 -0.07 -2.24
C SER A 154 -3.80 1.31 -1.60
N GLU A 155 -2.89 1.71 -0.71
CA GLU A 155 -2.85 3.05 -0.10
C GLU A 155 -2.68 4.14 -1.16
N ALA A 156 -1.84 3.91 -2.18
CA ALA A 156 -1.65 4.84 -3.27
C ALA A 156 -2.96 5.15 -4.03
N VAL A 157 -3.76 4.10 -4.32
CA VAL A 157 -5.05 4.29 -5.00
C VAL A 157 -6.09 4.91 -4.08
N ALA A 158 -6.10 4.54 -2.81
CA ALA A 158 -6.95 5.17 -1.81
C ALA A 158 -6.65 6.68 -1.68
N ALA A 159 -5.38 7.08 -1.84
CA ALA A 159 -4.95 8.49 -1.88
C ALA A 159 -5.23 9.20 -3.23
N GLY A 160 -5.95 8.55 -4.15
CA GLY A 160 -6.32 9.13 -5.45
C GLY A 160 -5.29 8.94 -6.57
N GLY A 161 -4.21 8.18 -6.33
CA GLY A 161 -3.19 7.86 -7.31
C GLY A 161 -3.50 6.60 -8.13
N ARG A 162 -2.49 6.13 -8.85
CA ARG A 162 -2.50 4.88 -9.61
C ARG A 162 -1.47 3.92 -9.03
N ALA A 163 -1.78 2.63 -9.02
CA ALA A 163 -0.81 1.64 -8.53
C ALA A 163 -0.91 0.29 -9.21
N ILE A 164 0.24 -0.36 -9.34
CA ILE A 164 0.41 -1.71 -9.89
C ILE A 164 0.93 -2.63 -8.79
N HIS A 165 0.38 -3.83 -8.71
CA HIS A 165 0.91 -4.92 -7.92
C HIS A 165 1.80 -5.80 -8.81
N CYS A 166 3.10 -5.83 -8.54
CA CYS A 166 4.06 -6.71 -9.22
C CYS A 166 4.11 -8.06 -8.50
N ASP A 167 3.17 -8.95 -8.80
CA ASP A 167 2.97 -10.23 -8.12
C ASP A 167 3.73 -11.37 -8.81
N LEU A 168 5.06 -11.32 -8.75
CA LEU A 168 5.93 -12.34 -9.35
C LEU A 168 5.68 -13.77 -8.84
N PRO A 169 5.19 -13.99 -7.60
CA PRO A 169 4.73 -15.31 -7.16
C PRO A 169 3.47 -15.82 -7.86
N ALA A 170 2.76 -14.96 -8.59
CA ALA A 170 1.55 -15.29 -9.34
C ALA A 170 0.42 -15.88 -8.48
N MET A 171 0.07 -15.20 -7.39
CA MET A 171 -1.05 -15.59 -6.50
C MET A 171 -2.40 -15.32 -7.16
N ARG A 172 -2.71 -16.03 -8.27
CA ARG A 172 -3.84 -15.76 -9.18
C ARG A 172 -5.22 -15.90 -8.56
N SER A 173 -5.34 -16.48 -7.36
CA SER A 173 -6.58 -16.50 -6.59
C SER A 173 -6.92 -15.16 -5.94
N HIS A 174 -5.97 -14.22 -5.89
CA HIS A 174 -6.20 -12.91 -5.29
C HIS A 174 -7.15 -12.05 -6.15
N PRO A 175 -8.10 -11.30 -5.56
CA PRO A 175 -9.08 -10.49 -6.29
C PRO A 175 -8.52 -9.49 -7.28
N PHE A 176 -7.33 -8.96 -7.03
CA PHE A 176 -6.71 -8.01 -7.95
C PHE A 176 -6.55 -8.53 -9.37
N TYR A 177 -6.40 -9.86 -9.55
CA TYR A 177 -6.41 -10.47 -10.88
C TYR A 177 -7.75 -10.31 -11.60
N GLN A 178 -8.86 -10.27 -10.85
CA GLN A 178 -10.20 -10.01 -11.41
C GLN A 178 -10.42 -8.51 -11.71
N TRP A 179 -9.76 -7.63 -10.94
CA TRP A 179 -9.86 -6.19 -11.14
C TRP A 179 -9.04 -5.67 -12.31
N GLY A 180 -8.04 -6.42 -12.77
CA GLY A 180 -7.27 -6.04 -13.95
C GLY A 180 -5.94 -6.76 -14.09
N TYR A 181 -5.96 -7.99 -14.60
CA TYR A 181 -4.74 -8.67 -14.99
C TYR A 181 -4.04 -7.92 -16.12
N GLU A 182 -2.73 -7.71 -15.99
CA GLU A 182 -1.88 -6.86 -16.85
C GLU A 182 -2.30 -5.37 -16.93
N LYS A 183 -3.05 -4.90 -15.91
CA LYS A 183 -3.34 -3.47 -15.68
C LYS A 183 -3.11 -3.08 -14.23
N VAL A 184 -3.72 -3.82 -13.31
CA VAL A 184 -3.63 -3.60 -11.86
C VAL A 184 -2.62 -4.55 -11.22
N VAL A 185 -2.53 -5.77 -11.75
CA VAL A 185 -1.59 -6.78 -11.28
C VAL A 185 -0.84 -7.41 -12.45
N PHE A 186 0.47 -7.56 -12.28
CA PHE A 186 1.36 -8.22 -13.23
C PHE A 186 2.12 -9.35 -12.51
N ASP A 187 2.15 -10.53 -13.11
CA ASP A 187 2.94 -11.67 -12.66
C ASP A 187 4.24 -11.85 -13.48
N ASN A 188 4.57 -10.85 -14.28
CA ASN A 188 5.76 -10.84 -15.11
C ASN A 188 6.37 -9.43 -15.13
N LEU A 189 7.64 -9.34 -14.74
CA LEU A 189 8.36 -8.07 -14.61
C LEU A 189 8.51 -7.35 -15.95
N ASP A 190 8.89 -8.07 -17.01
CA ASP A 190 9.10 -7.46 -18.33
C ASP A 190 7.82 -6.88 -18.91
N ARG A 191 6.69 -7.60 -18.75
CA ARG A 191 5.37 -7.11 -19.19
C ARG A 191 4.99 -5.84 -18.45
N MET A 192 5.19 -5.80 -17.13
CA MET A 192 4.95 -4.62 -16.32
C MET A 192 5.81 -3.44 -16.76
N MET A 193 7.12 -3.65 -16.90
CA MET A 193 8.05 -2.60 -17.34
C MET A 193 7.69 -2.06 -18.74
N ASN A 194 7.28 -2.95 -19.65
CA ASN A 194 6.83 -2.55 -20.99
C ASN A 194 5.54 -1.74 -20.93
N ALA A 195 4.57 -2.11 -20.08
CA ALA A 195 3.33 -1.35 -19.88
C ALA A 195 3.63 0.05 -19.31
N LEU A 196 4.51 0.15 -18.31
CA LEU A 196 4.94 1.43 -17.74
C LEU A 196 5.62 2.34 -18.81
N LYS A 197 6.47 1.78 -19.64
CA LYS A 197 7.14 2.54 -20.74
C LYS A 197 6.14 3.04 -21.77
N ARG A 198 5.15 2.23 -22.16
CA ARG A 198 4.07 2.67 -23.05
C ARG A 198 3.22 3.76 -22.40
N TYR A 199 2.83 3.57 -21.12
CA TYR A 199 2.08 4.56 -20.37
C TYR A 199 2.83 5.89 -20.25
N MET A 200 4.13 5.87 -19.98
CA MET A 200 4.96 7.07 -19.96
C MET A 200 4.97 7.79 -21.34
N ALA A 201 5.05 7.03 -22.42
CA ALA A 201 5.08 7.59 -23.78
C ALA A 201 3.72 8.16 -24.20
N ASP A 202 2.64 7.47 -23.88
CA ASP A 202 1.26 7.87 -24.13
C ASP A 202 0.32 7.21 -23.12
N PRO A 203 -0.14 7.94 -22.10
CA PRO A 203 -1.09 7.40 -21.11
C PRO A 203 -2.38 6.88 -21.71
N ALA A 204 -2.82 7.37 -22.88
CA ALA A 204 -4.03 6.91 -23.55
C ALA A 204 -3.84 5.52 -24.19
N SER A 205 -2.60 5.09 -24.45
CA SER A 205 -2.30 3.75 -24.98
C SER A 205 -2.51 2.63 -23.96
N GLU A 206 -2.52 2.96 -22.66
CA GLU A 206 -2.68 2.01 -21.54
C GLU A 206 -3.86 2.44 -20.64
N PRO A 207 -5.09 2.48 -21.14
CA PRO A 207 -6.25 2.91 -20.38
C PRO A 207 -6.49 1.98 -19.18
N GLY A 208 -6.63 2.55 -18.00
CA GLY A 208 -6.87 1.80 -16.76
C GLY A 208 -5.59 1.21 -16.13
N LEU A 209 -4.38 1.49 -16.65
CA LEU A 209 -3.14 1.06 -16.00
C LEU A 209 -3.07 1.62 -14.58
N GLY A 210 -2.95 0.72 -13.59
CA GLY A 210 -2.88 1.07 -12.18
C GLY A 210 -4.16 1.65 -11.57
N ASP A 211 -5.28 1.63 -12.28
CA ASP A 211 -6.56 2.16 -11.79
C ASP A 211 -7.50 1.04 -11.34
N PHE A 212 -7.66 0.89 -10.05
CA PHE A 212 -8.69 0.04 -9.41
C PHE A 212 -9.53 0.81 -8.40
N SER A 213 -9.66 2.12 -8.59
CA SER A 213 -10.46 3.01 -7.74
C SER A 213 -11.91 2.54 -7.59
N SER A 214 -12.50 1.98 -8.64
CA SER A 214 -13.84 1.39 -8.61
C SER A 214 -13.99 0.17 -7.70
N ALA A 215 -12.87 -0.51 -7.38
CA ALA A 215 -12.85 -1.67 -6.49
C ALA A 215 -12.48 -1.30 -5.04
N MET A 216 -12.14 -0.03 -4.76
CA MET A 216 -11.71 0.39 -3.43
C MET A 216 -12.73 0.12 -2.34
N GLY A 217 -14.03 0.18 -2.61
CA GLY A 217 -15.07 -0.21 -1.67
C GLY A 217 -15.00 -1.67 -1.20
N GLN A 218 -14.27 -2.55 -1.91
CA GLN A 218 -14.01 -3.92 -1.45
C GLN A 218 -12.81 -4.01 -0.51
N ILE A 219 -11.93 -3.00 -0.48
CA ILE A 219 -10.80 -2.87 0.45
C ILE A 219 -11.23 -2.07 1.66
N ASP A 220 -11.86 -0.93 1.44
CA ASP A 220 -12.41 -0.03 2.45
C ASP A 220 -13.89 0.24 2.15
N PRO A 221 -14.84 -0.37 2.87
CA PRO A 221 -16.25 -0.19 2.60
C PRO A 221 -16.78 1.21 2.93
N PHE A 222 -16.01 2.00 3.66
CA PHE A 222 -16.42 3.36 4.05
C PHE A 222 -15.83 4.43 3.13
N CYS A 223 -14.57 4.33 2.76
CA CYS A 223 -13.83 5.31 1.93
C CYS A 223 -14.05 6.77 2.41
N ASP A 224 -14.08 7.00 3.74
CA ASP A 224 -14.50 8.27 4.34
C ASP A 224 -13.44 8.93 5.25
N GLY A 225 -12.24 8.35 5.34
CA GLY A 225 -11.14 8.87 6.15
C GLY A 225 -11.35 8.76 7.67
N LYS A 226 -12.30 7.93 8.14
CA LYS A 226 -12.68 7.86 9.56
C LYS A 226 -12.37 6.55 10.24
N ALA A 227 -11.54 5.70 9.66
CA ALA A 227 -11.18 4.43 10.28
C ALA A 227 -10.51 4.63 11.65
N GLY A 228 -9.63 5.64 11.78
CA GLY A 228 -9.03 6.02 13.05
C GLY A 228 -10.05 6.47 14.11
N GLU A 229 -11.08 7.23 13.70
CA GLU A 229 -12.19 7.64 14.59
C GLU A 229 -12.99 6.42 15.08
N ARG A 230 -13.28 5.46 14.18
CA ARG A 230 -13.98 4.23 14.52
C ARG A 230 -13.23 3.42 15.58
N ILE A 231 -11.95 3.19 15.34
CA ILE A 231 -11.08 2.45 16.26
C ILE A 231 -10.96 3.19 17.60
N GLY A 232 -10.66 4.48 17.56
CA GLY A 232 -10.46 5.30 18.76
C GLY A 232 -11.71 5.42 19.61
N SER A 233 -12.89 5.64 19.00
CA SER A 233 -14.16 5.71 19.74
C SER A 233 -14.52 4.39 20.39
N TYR A 234 -14.30 3.27 19.73
CA TYR A 234 -14.54 1.95 20.35
C TYR A 234 -13.64 1.73 21.57
N ILE A 235 -12.35 2.03 21.45
CA ILE A 235 -11.39 1.89 22.57
C ILE A 235 -11.80 2.79 23.73
N ALA A 236 -12.19 4.05 23.46
CA ALA A 236 -12.64 4.97 24.49
C ALA A 236 -13.88 4.46 25.22
N ASN A 237 -14.90 3.94 24.50
CA ASN A 237 -16.10 3.37 25.08
C ASN A 237 -15.79 2.13 25.94
N LEU A 238 -14.84 1.30 25.49
CA LEU A 238 -14.39 0.13 26.22
C LEU A 238 -13.72 0.52 27.55
N LEU A 239 -12.82 1.50 27.54
CA LEU A 239 -12.15 2.01 28.73
C LEU A 239 -13.15 2.63 29.71
N GLN A 240 -14.07 3.48 29.22
CA GLN A 240 -15.11 4.06 30.04
C GLN A 240 -16.01 3.02 30.71
N SER A 241 -16.27 1.92 30.02
CA SER A 241 -17.05 0.79 30.56
C SER A 241 -16.32 0.11 31.70
N PHE A 242 -15.00 -0.09 31.59
CA PHE A 242 -14.17 -0.61 32.69
C PHE A 242 -14.12 0.35 33.89
N ASP A 243 -13.95 1.65 33.63
CA ASP A 243 -13.95 2.66 34.70
C ASP A 243 -15.28 2.71 35.44
N SER A 244 -16.37 2.36 34.76
CA SER A 244 -17.71 2.24 35.35
C SER A 244 -17.93 0.91 36.08
N GLY A 245 -16.92 0.04 36.20
CA GLY A 245 -16.94 -1.20 36.92
C GLY A 245 -17.56 -2.41 36.19
N LEU A 246 -17.75 -2.30 34.87
CA LEU A 246 -18.21 -3.42 34.05
C LEU A 246 -17.10 -4.47 33.94
N ASN A 247 -17.48 -5.75 33.95
CA ASN A 247 -16.54 -6.81 33.63
C ASN A 247 -16.21 -6.81 32.12
N ARG A 248 -15.21 -7.60 31.71
CA ARG A 248 -14.72 -7.66 30.33
C ARG A 248 -15.83 -7.92 29.31
N ASP A 249 -16.69 -8.89 29.56
CA ASP A 249 -17.69 -9.32 28.59
C ASP A 249 -18.81 -8.28 28.48
N GLN A 250 -19.21 -7.68 29.58
CA GLN A 250 -20.17 -6.58 29.62
C GLN A 250 -19.62 -5.33 28.92
N ALA A 251 -18.33 -5.00 29.14
CA ALA A 251 -17.68 -3.86 28.51
C ALA A 251 -17.59 -4.05 26.98
N ILE A 252 -17.22 -5.25 26.51
CA ILE A 252 -17.17 -5.59 25.09
C ILE A 252 -18.57 -5.54 24.48
N GLN A 253 -19.57 -6.11 25.14
CA GLN A 253 -20.94 -6.10 24.66
C GLN A 253 -21.44 -4.67 24.46
N LYS A 254 -21.27 -3.81 25.49
CA LYS A 254 -21.68 -2.41 25.43
C LYS A 254 -20.94 -1.65 24.31
N ALA A 255 -19.63 -1.82 24.20
CA ALA A 255 -18.86 -1.16 23.15
C ALA A 255 -19.28 -1.62 21.74
N ASN A 256 -19.65 -2.92 21.56
CA ASN A 256 -20.19 -3.44 20.30
C ASN A 256 -21.55 -2.81 19.98
N GLU A 257 -22.44 -2.66 20.96
CA GLU A 257 -23.75 -2.02 20.80
C GLU A 257 -23.58 -0.54 20.38
N ASP A 258 -22.71 0.20 21.08
CA ASP A 258 -22.40 1.60 20.76
C ASP A 258 -21.80 1.74 19.35
N TYR A 259 -20.92 0.80 18.96
CA TYR A 259 -20.33 0.76 17.62
C TYR A 259 -21.38 0.49 16.54
N ALA A 260 -22.22 -0.52 16.77
CA ALA A 260 -23.32 -0.89 15.89
C ALA A 260 -24.31 0.26 15.67
N LEU A 261 -24.64 1.00 16.73
CA LEU A 261 -25.54 2.15 16.67
C LEU A 261 -24.97 3.29 15.81
N LYS A 262 -23.65 3.53 15.91
CA LYS A 262 -23.00 4.64 15.22
C LYS A 262 -22.57 4.30 13.78
N TRP A 263 -22.10 3.06 13.57
CA TRP A 263 -21.40 2.65 12.34
C TRP A 263 -22.08 1.50 11.58
N GLY A 264 -23.22 0.99 12.07
CA GLY A 264 -23.98 -0.08 11.44
C GLY A 264 -23.74 -1.45 12.09
N GLN A 265 -24.85 -2.18 12.29
CA GLN A 265 -24.85 -3.54 12.91
C GLN A 265 -24.06 -4.54 12.06
N GLU A 266 -24.08 -4.39 10.74
CA GLU A 266 -23.33 -5.22 9.79
C GLU A 266 -21.82 -5.12 9.93
N ASN A 267 -21.33 -4.11 10.63
CA ASN A 267 -19.91 -3.88 10.87
C ASN A 267 -19.41 -4.48 12.19
N VAL A 268 -20.29 -5.09 12.97
CA VAL A 268 -19.97 -5.89 14.16
C VAL A 268 -20.13 -7.37 13.84
N ARG A 269 -19.04 -8.11 13.88
CA ARG A 269 -18.96 -9.54 13.58
C ARG A 269 -18.64 -10.33 14.85
N GLN A 270 -19.41 -11.37 15.11
CA GLN A 270 -19.23 -12.26 16.26
C GLN A 270 -18.71 -13.63 15.82
#